data_0e4ecc0cfa4174567cd2304888ffa799
#
_entry.id   0e4ecc0cfa4174567cd2304888ffa799
#
_cell.length_a   1.000
_cell.length_b   1.000
_cell.length_c   1.000
_cell.angle_alpha   90.00
_cell.angle_beta   90.00
_cell.angle_gamma   90.00
#
_symmetry.space_group_name_H-M   'P 1'
#
loop_
_entity.id
_entity.type
_entity.pdbx_description
1 polymer ?
#
loop_
_entity_poly.entity_id
_entity_poly.type
_entity_poly.pdbx_seq_one_letter_code
_entity_poly.pdbx_strand_id
1 'polypeptide(L)'
;YDKKVDPTELYEKATSHLKNEEYRKALRALGKYTKSKPKDADGWTLYAFTQRKLKNYKKAEVNYEKALELDPENKIALEYQGELFVETERLGLAQVNLNKLKELCPTSCDELEQLRKYINQEAEKSL
;
A
#
# COMPACT_ATOMS: atom_id res chain seq x y z
N TYR A 1 -27.74 -8.83 -19.32
CA TYR A 1 -27.57 -7.64 -18.48
C TYR A 1 -26.48 -7.82 -17.45
N ASP A 2 -25.94 -6.70 -17.02
CA ASP A 2 -24.78 -6.71 -16.13
C ASP A 2 -25.16 -7.04 -14.70
N LYS A 3 -24.60 -8.12 -14.22
CA LYS A 3 -24.71 -8.48 -12.82
C LYS A 3 -23.70 -7.63 -12.04
N LYS A 4 -24.20 -6.76 -11.18
CA LYS A 4 -23.32 -5.96 -10.31
C LYS A 4 -22.63 -6.89 -9.33
N VAL A 5 -21.30 -6.86 -9.33
CA VAL A 5 -20.52 -7.63 -8.37
C VAL A 5 -20.52 -6.87 -7.05
N ASP A 6 -20.79 -7.58 -5.96
CA ASP A 6 -20.75 -7.04 -4.61
C ASP A 6 -19.33 -6.54 -4.30
N PRO A 7 -19.18 -5.29 -3.84
CA PRO A 7 -17.86 -4.79 -3.46
C PRO A 7 -17.13 -5.66 -2.42
N THR A 8 -17.85 -6.20 -1.45
CA THR A 8 -17.28 -7.11 -0.47
C THR A 8 -16.64 -8.32 -1.14
N GLU A 9 -17.33 -8.89 -2.11
CA GLU A 9 -16.83 -10.03 -2.88
C GLU A 9 -15.59 -9.67 -3.69
N LEU A 10 -15.59 -8.47 -4.30
CA LEU A 10 -14.40 -7.98 -5.02
C LEU A 10 -13.19 -7.86 -4.11
N TYR A 11 -13.40 -7.34 -2.90
CA TYR A 11 -12.33 -7.18 -1.92
C TYR A 11 -11.77 -8.53 -1.49
N GLU A 12 -12.65 -9.48 -1.21
CA GLU A 12 -12.26 -10.84 -0.82
C GLU A 12 -11.48 -11.55 -1.93
N LYS A 13 -11.92 -11.42 -3.18
CA LYS A 13 -11.21 -11.97 -4.33
C LYS A 13 -9.83 -11.33 -4.48
N ALA A 14 -9.77 -10.02 -4.32
CA ALA A 14 -8.49 -9.30 -4.42
C ALA A 14 -7.51 -9.78 -3.35
N THR A 15 -7.95 -9.90 -2.10
CA THR A 15 -7.06 -10.35 -1.03
C THR A 15 -6.61 -11.79 -1.24
N SER A 16 -7.49 -12.65 -1.76
CA SER A 16 -7.13 -14.02 -2.11
C SER A 16 -6.08 -14.06 -3.20
N HIS A 17 -6.26 -13.25 -4.26
CA HIS A 17 -5.27 -13.16 -5.34
C HIS A 17 -3.92 -12.65 -4.82
N LEU A 18 -3.94 -11.68 -3.91
CA LEU A 18 -2.71 -11.14 -3.32
C LEU A 18 -1.95 -12.21 -2.52
N LYS A 19 -2.68 -13.02 -1.75
CA LYS A 19 -2.06 -14.14 -1.01
C LYS A 19 -1.36 -15.13 -1.95
N ASN A 20 -1.91 -15.32 -3.13
CA ASN A 20 -1.37 -16.24 -4.13
C ASN A 20 -0.42 -15.55 -5.11
N GLU A 21 -0.07 -14.29 -4.86
CA GLU A 21 0.80 -13.48 -5.71
C GLU A 21 0.30 -13.36 -7.15
N GLU A 22 -1.02 -13.41 -7.32
CA GLU A 22 -1.68 -13.25 -8.61
C GLU A 22 -2.00 -11.77 -8.82
N TYR A 23 -0.95 -10.96 -9.02
CA TYR A 23 -1.06 -9.51 -8.99
C TYR A 23 -1.93 -8.93 -10.10
N ARG A 24 -1.90 -9.51 -11.30
CA ARG A 24 -2.74 -8.99 -12.40
C ARG A 24 -4.23 -9.21 -12.12
N LYS A 25 -4.58 -10.35 -11.53
CA LYS A 25 -5.96 -10.63 -11.14
C LYS A 25 -6.40 -9.72 -9.99
N ALA A 26 -5.53 -9.53 -9.00
CA ALA A 26 -5.80 -8.60 -7.90
C ALA A 26 -5.98 -7.17 -8.42
N LEU A 27 -5.18 -6.76 -9.38
CA LEU A 27 -5.26 -5.42 -9.96
C LEU A 27 -6.64 -5.17 -10.58
N ARG A 28 -7.16 -6.14 -11.33
CA ARG A 28 -8.49 -6.01 -11.95
C ARG A 28 -9.59 -5.90 -10.89
N ALA A 29 -9.53 -6.75 -9.89
CA ALA A 29 -10.52 -6.73 -8.81
C ALA A 29 -10.48 -5.41 -8.03
N LEU A 30 -9.29 -4.92 -7.71
CA LEU A 30 -9.11 -3.69 -6.95
C LEU A 30 -9.46 -2.44 -7.78
N GLY A 31 -9.21 -2.47 -9.08
CA GLY A 31 -9.65 -1.38 -9.96
C GLY A 31 -11.16 -1.23 -9.94
N LYS A 32 -11.89 -2.34 -9.94
CA LYS A 32 -13.36 -2.32 -9.82
C LYS A 32 -13.78 -1.92 -8.41
N TYR A 33 -13.09 -2.43 -7.40
CA TYR A 33 -13.41 -2.13 -6.01
C TYR A 33 -13.30 -0.63 -5.70
N THR A 34 -12.21 0.00 -6.12
CA THR A 34 -11.98 1.42 -5.85
C THR A 34 -12.99 2.32 -6.56
N LYS A 35 -13.52 1.89 -7.70
CA LYS A 35 -14.62 2.61 -8.38
C LYS A 35 -15.92 2.50 -7.60
N SER A 36 -16.19 1.35 -6.99
CA SER A 36 -17.39 1.12 -6.20
C SER A 36 -17.32 1.73 -4.81
N LYS A 37 -16.14 1.75 -4.22
CA LYS A 37 -15.88 2.26 -2.86
C LYS A 37 -14.75 3.29 -2.88
N PRO A 38 -14.97 4.45 -3.52
CA PRO A 38 -13.89 5.42 -3.73
C PRO A 38 -13.41 6.13 -2.45
N LYS A 39 -14.12 5.97 -1.34
CA LYS A 39 -13.73 6.57 -0.06
C LYS A 39 -13.08 5.58 0.91
N ASP A 40 -12.87 4.35 0.46
CA ASP A 40 -12.22 3.33 1.29
C ASP A 40 -10.70 3.40 1.11
N ALA A 41 -10.01 3.94 2.12
CA ALA A 41 -8.56 4.07 2.09
C ALA A 41 -7.85 2.71 1.93
N ASP A 42 -8.39 1.68 2.55
CA ASP A 42 -7.80 0.34 2.46
C ASP A 42 -7.81 -0.20 1.03
N GLY A 43 -8.89 0.06 0.30
CA GLY A 43 -8.98 -0.34 -1.11
C GLY A 43 -7.91 0.34 -1.96
N TRP A 44 -7.73 1.65 -1.80
CA TRP A 44 -6.69 2.38 -2.51
C TRP A 44 -5.29 1.91 -2.11
N THR A 45 -5.09 1.58 -0.83
CA THR A 45 -3.81 1.06 -0.34
C THR A 45 -3.45 -0.25 -1.03
N LEU A 46 -4.39 -1.19 -1.09
CA LEU A 46 -4.14 -2.48 -1.75
C LEU A 46 -3.98 -2.34 -3.27
N TYR A 47 -4.72 -1.42 -3.87
CA TYR A 47 -4.57 -1.14 -5.30
C TYR A 47 -3.17 -0.62 -5.60
N ALA A 48 -2.70 0.35 -4.80
CA ALA A 48 -1.35 0.88 -4.92
C ALA A 48 -0.28 -0.20 -4.68
N PHE A 49 -0.48 -1.03 -3.65
CA PHE A 49 0.42 -2.13 -3.35
C PHE A 49 0.57 -3.07 -4.57
N THR A 50 -0.55 -3.40 -5.19
CA THR A 50 -0.57 -4.29 -6.35
C THR A 50 0.18 -3.66 -7.53
N GLN A 51 -0.03 -2.36 -7.76
CA GLN A 51 0.68 -1.62 -8.80
C GLN A 51 2.18 -1.58 -8.54
N ARG A 52 2.58 -1.41 -7.27
CA ARG A 52 4.00 -1.46 -6.88
C ARG A 52 4.61 -2.83 -7.17
N LYS A 53 3.90 -3.91 -6.83
CA LYS A 53 4.37 -5.28 -7.10
C LYS A 53 4.53 -5.54 -8.60
N LEU A 54 3.71 -4.90 -9.43
CA LEU A 54 3.82 -4.95 -10.88
C LEU A 54 4.82 -3.93 -11.43
N LYS A 55 5.54 -3.23 -10.54
CA LYS A 55 6.55 -2.22 -10.86
C LYS A 55 6.00 -0.97 -11.56
N ASN A 56 4.71 -0.73 -11.40
CA ASN A 56 4.08 0.50 -11.89
C ASN A 56 4.13 1.54 -10.77
N TYR A 57 5.33 2.07 -10.54
CA TYR A 57 5.60 2.91 -9.38
C TYR A 57 4.87 4.24 -9.38
N LYS A 58 4.70 4.86 -10.56
CA LYS A 58 4.01 6.14 -10.66
C LYS A 58 2.55 6.04 -10.25
N LYS A 59 1.84 5.02 -10.74
CA LYS A 59 0.45 4.79 -10.37
C LYS A 59 0.31 4.41 -8.90
N ALA A 60 1.24 3.59 -8.41
CA ALA A 60 1.26 3.21 -7.01
C ALA A 60 1.38 4.43 -6.11
N GLU A 61 2.30 5.35 -6.44
CA GLU A 61 2.50 6.56 -5.65
C GLU A 61 1.23 7.42 -5.58
N VAL A 62 0.58 7.65 -6.74
CA VAL A 62 -0.67 8.43 -6.80
C VAL A 62 -1.74 7.80 -5.89
N ASN A 63 -1.86 6.49 -5.93
CA ASN A 63 -2.92 5.79 -5.19
C ASN A 63 -2.62 5.65 -3.69
N TYR A 64 -1.35 5.57 -3.30
CA TYR A 64 -0.99 5.68 -1.88
C TYR A 64 -1.31 7.09 -1.35
N GLU A 65 -1.04 8.13 -2.14
CA GLU A 65 -1.40 9.49 -1.75
C GLU A 65 -2.91 9.62 -1.55
N LYS A 66 -3.68 9.01 -2.44
CA LYS A 66 -5.13 9.01 -2.33
C LYS A 66 -5.61 8.31 -1.06
N ALA A 67 -5.01 7.17 -0.73
CA ALA A 67 -5.32 6.46 0.50
C ALA A 67 -5.03 7.33 1.73
N LEU A 68 -3.90 8.01 1.74
CA LEU A 68 -3.48 8.85 2.87
C LEU A 68 -4.23 10.17 2.94
N GLU A 69 -4.79 10.67 1.83
CA GLU A 69 -5.72 11.80 1.87
C GLU A 69 -7.02 11.40 2.56
N LEU A 70 -7.48 10.18 2.30
CA LEU A 70 -8.70 9.66 2.92
C LEU A 70 -8.50 9.31 4.39
N ASP A 71 -7.35 8.77 4.74
CA ASP A 71 -7.01 8.38 6.10
C ASP A 71 -5.51 8.62 6.35
N PRO A 72 -5.14 9.81 6.83
CA PRO A 72 -3.72 10.15 7.06
C PRO A 72 -3.02 9.28 8.10
N GLU A 73 -3.77 8.58 8.95
CA GLU A 73 -3.24 7.73 10.01
C GLU A 73 -3.30 6.24 9.64
N ASN A 74 -3.55 5.92 8.38
CA ASN A 74 -3.59 4.54 7.93
C ASN A 74 -2.18 3.95 7.97
N LYS A 75 -1.92 3.11 8.96
CA LYS A 75 -0.58 2.55 9.20
C LYS A 75 -0.08 1.70 8.05
N ILE A 76 -0.96 0.91 7.45
CA ILE A 76 -0.59 0.04 6.32
C ILE A 76 -0.20 0.88 5.11
N ALA A 77 -0.96 1.95 4.82
CA ALA A 77 -0.64 2.86 3.72
C ALA A 77 0.70 3.56 3.96
N LEU A 78 0.96 4.00 5.20
CA LEU A 78 2.23 4.64 5.55
C LEU A 78 3.42 3.67 5.39
N GLU A 79 3.24 2.43 5.82
CA GLU A 79 4.27 1.41 5.67
C GLU A 79 4.53 1.12 4.19
N TYR A 80 3.50 0.84 3.42
CA TYR A 80 3.64 0.44 2.02
C TYR A 80 4.15 1.59 1.15
N GLN A 81 3.69 2.81 1.39
CA GLN A 81 4.23 3.98 0.69
C GLN A 81 5.71 4.17 1.05
N GLY A 82 6.05 3.98 2.32
CA GLY A 82 7.45 4.04 2.76
C GLY A 82 8.32 3.02 2.04
N GLU A 83 7.83 1.81 1.87
CA GLU A 83 8.52 0.76 1.10
C GLU A 83 8.69 1.17 -0.37
N LEU A 84 7.67 1.80 -0.95
CA LEU A 84 7.77 2.35 -2.30
C LEU A 84 8.89 3.39 -2.39
N PHE A 85 8.98 4.26 -1.41
CA PHE A 85 10.04 5.27 -1.39
C PHE A 85 11.44 4.64 -1.29
N VAL A 86 11.57 3.57 -0.51
CA VAL A 86 12.83 2.82 -0.45
C VAL A 86 13.16 2.22 -1.82
N GLU A 87 12.20 1.58 -2.46
CA GLU A 87 12.39 0.95 -3.78
C GLU A 87 12.72 1.97 -4.87
N THR A 88 12.28 3.20 -4.73
CA THR A 88 12.54 4.27 -5.70
C THR A 88 13.67 5.20 -5.26
N GLU A 89 14.48 4.76 -4.29
CA GLU A 89 15.69 5.47 -3.82
C GLU A 89 15.40 6.84 -3.23
N ARG A 90 14.27 6.96 -2.51
CA ARG A 90 13.88 8.19 -1.82
C ARG A 90 13.80 7.95 -0.32
N LEU A 91 14.96 7.57 0.26
CA LEU A 91 15.07 7.21 1.67
C LEU A 91 14.59 8.31 2.63
N GLY A 92 14.80 9.58 2.27
CA GLY A 92 14.33 10.70 3.09
C GLY A 92 12.82 10.68 3.28
N LEU A 93 12.08 10.39 2.21
CA LEU A 93 10.62 10.31 2.29
C LEU A 93 10.17 9.06 3.07
N ALA A 94 10.88 7.96 2.91
CA ALA A 94 10.61 6.75 3.70
C ALA A 94 10.80 7.04 5.19
N GLN A 95 11.83 7.81 5.55
CA GLN A 95 12.09 8.19 6.94
C GLN A 95 10.96 9.06 7.51
N VAL A 96 10.38 9.95 6.69
CA VAL A 96 9.22 10.75 7.10
C VAL A 96 8.06 9.84 7.49
N ASN A 97 7.78 8.81 6.68
CA ASN A 97 6.72 7.86 7.00
C ASN A 97 7.04 7.04 8.25
N LEU A 98 8.30 6.67 8.42
CA LEU A 98 8.73 5.95 9.63
C LEU A 98 8.48 6.80 10.88
N ASN A 99 8.80 8.10 10.82
CA ASN A 99 8.58 9.00 11.94
C ASN A 99 7.09 9.14 12.27
N LYS A 100 6.22 9.20 11.25
CA LYS A 100 4.77 9.21 11.46
C LYS A 100 4.30 7.93 12.14
N LEU A 101 4.83 6.78 11.72
CA LEU A 101 4.50 5.51 12.36
C LEU A 101 4.96 5.45 13.80
N LYS A 102 6.11 6.04 14.13
CA LYS A 102 6.59 6.13 15.52
C LYS A 102 5.61 6.92 16.38
N GLU A 103 5.04 8.00 15.85
CA GLU A 103 4.05 8.80 16.56
C GLU A 103 2.76 8.02 16.78
N LEU A 104 2.33 7.25 15.78
CA LEU A 104 1.11 6.45 15.86
C LEU A 104 1.27 5.20 16.72
N CYS A 105 2.48 4.70 16.83
CA CYS A 105 2.81 3.46 17.55
C CYS A 105 3.91 3.75 18.57
N PRO A 106 3.61 4.44 19.69
CA PRO A 106 4.65 4.86 20.65
C PRO A 106 5.49 3.72 21.22
N THR A 107 4.90 2.55 21.39
CA THR A 107 5.65 1.37 21.87
C THR A 107 6.25 0.60 20.70
N SER A 108 5.41 0.13 19.80
CA SER A 108 5.77 -0.50 18.52
C SER A 108 4.51 -0.98 17.82
N CYS A 109 4.64 -1.33 16.53
CA CYS A 109 3.61 -2.02 15.75
C CYS A 109 4.28 -2.69 14.55
N ASP A 110 3.58 -3.65 13.95
CA ASP A 110 4.12 -4.41 12.83
C ASP A 110 4.54 -3.51 11.67
N GLU A 111 3.73 -2.51 11.35
CA GLU A 111 3.99 -1.59 10.24
C GLU A 111 5.26 -0.78 10.46
N LEU A 112 5.49 -0.32 11.67
CA LEU A 112 6.71 0.41 12.05
C LEU A 112 7.94 -0.49 11.90
N GLU A 113 7.88 -1.71 12.42
CA GLU A 113 9.01 -2.63 12.37
C GLU A 113 9.32 -3.08 10.95
N GLN A 114 8.30 -3.32 10.12
CA GLN A 114 8.50 -3.72 8.74
C GLN A 114 9.15 -2.59 7.93
N LEU A 115 8.69 -1.36 8.09
CA LEU A 115 9.29 -0.24 7.35
C LEU A 115 10.71 0.03 7.83
N ARG A 116 10.97 -0.05 9.14
CA ARG A 116 12.32 0.09 9.68
C ARG A 116 13.28 -0.93 9.04
N LYS A 117 12.82 -2.17 8.90
CA LYS A 117 13.59 -3.24 8.30
C LYS A 117 13.94 -2.94 6.84
N TYR A 118 12.96 -2.45 6.07
CA TYR A 118 13.16 -2.05 4.68
C TYR A 118 14.23 -0.97 4.55
N ILE A 119 14.13 0.05 5.37
CA ILE A 119 15.09 1.18 5.36
C ILE A 119 16.49 0.69 5.73
N ASN A 120 16.59 -0.14 6.76
CA ASN A 120 17.88 -0.65 7.23
C ASN A 120 18.54 -1.57 6.19
N GLN A 121 17.77 -2.41 5.53
CA GLN A 121 18.30 -3.29 4.48
C GLN A 121 18.88 -2.47 3.32
N GLU A 122 18.20 -1.40 2.93
CA GLU A 122 18.69 -0.53 1.86
C GLU A 122 19.94 0.23 2.28
N ALA A 123 19.99 0.69 3.52
CA ALA A 123 21.17 1.39 4.06
C ALA A 123 22.38 0.44 4.07
N GLU A 124 22.19 -0.83 4.43
CA GLU A 124 23.26 -1.83 4.42
C GLU A 124 23.79 -2.09 3.02
N LYS A 125 22.94 -2.07 2.01
CA LYS A 125 23.37 -2.24 0.61
C LYS A 125 24.24 -1.09 0.12
N SER A 126 24.13 0.08 0.74
CA SER A 126 24.90 1.28 0.35
C SER A 126 26.32 1.30 0.92
N LEU A 127 26.67 0.35 1.79
CA LEU A 127 27.99 0.26 2.41
C LEU A 127 29.04 -0.47 1.49
#